data_81bd34c505ecaaf8716c156756e89cdc
#
_entry.id   81bd34c505ecaaf8716c156756e89cdc
#
_cell.length_a   1.000
_cell.length_b   1.000
_cell.length_c   1.000
_cell.angle_alpha   90.00
_cell.angle_beta   90.00
_cell.angle_gamma   90.00
#
_symmetry.space_group_name_H-M   'P 1'
#
loop_
_entity.id
_entity.type
_entity.pdbx_description
1 polymer ?
#
loop_
_entity_poly.entity_id
_entity_poly.type
_entity_poly.pdbx_seq_one_letter_code
_entity_poly.pdbx_strand_id
1 'polypeptide(L)'
;NEHAQFREALSVEDALNARMISDPLTLPMCSPIGDGAAAAVIVSPKMIKKLGIKVPVFVRSSVLASGSSMKDLPDLTSRTADKAYEEAGIGPEDLDLVELHDATAPAEMMNYESLSLCRPGEGPKLIEDNETSLGGRIPVSVSGGLIRKGHPIGATGLAQIYELTKQLRNEAGSRQVENAKVALAENGGGWLGNDAAAIAVTVLSS
;
A
#
# COMPACT_ATOMS: atom_id res chain seq x y z
N ASN A 1 14.23 1.84 6.00
CA ASN A 1 14.33 2.78 4.87
C ASN A 1 15.08 4.05 5.29
N GLU A 2 16.25 4.31 4.71
CA GLU A 2 17.07 5.50 4.98
C GLU A 2 16.41 6.83 4.58
N HIS A 3 15.39 6.76 3.72
CA HIS A 3 14.62 7.91 3.29
C HIS A 3 13.32 8.10 4.08
N ALA A 4 13.06 7.24 5.09
CA ALA A 4 11.87 7.37 5.92
C ALA A 4 11.97 8.59 6.86
N GLN A 5 10.82 9.19 7.15
CA GLN A 5 10.72 10.31 8.09
C GLN A 5 11.08 9.87 9.52
N PHE A 6 10.65 8.67 9.92
CA PHE A 6 11.00 8.05 11.20
C PHE A 6 11.84 6.80 10.96
N ARG A 7 13.07 6.80 11.46
CA ARG A 7 14.07 5.73 11.25
C ARG A 7 14.45 4.96 12.51
N GLU A 8 14.09 5.49 13.65
CA GLU A 8 14.42 4.89 14.93
C GLU A 8 13.54 3.65 15.17
N ALA A 9 14.17 2.60 15.70
CA ALA A 9 13.43 1.44 16.17
C ALA A 9 12.57 1.83 17.37
N LEU A 10 11.36 1.29 17.43
CA LEU A 10 10.41 1.55 18.50
C LEU A 10 9.93 0.20 19.03
N SER A 11 9.95 0.01 20.35
CA SER A 11 9.34 -1.16 20.96
C SER A 11 7.81 -1.04 20.97
N VAL A 12 7.13 -2.17 21.08
CA VAL A 12 5.67 -2.18 21.24
C VAL A 12 5.26 -1.39 22.49
N GLU A 13 6.01 -1.55 23.59
CA GLU A 13 5.74 -0.84 24.83
C GLU A 13 5.88 0.68 24.67
N ASP A 14 6.94 1.15 24.00
CA ASP A 14 7.12 2.57 23.71
C ASP A 14 5.99 3.11 22.82
N ALA A 15 5.55 2.32 21.84
CA ALA A 15 4.44 2.70 20.95
C ALA A 15 3.13 2.85 21.73
N LEU A 16 2.83 1.89 22.62
CA LEU A 16 1.61 1.91 23.44
C LEU A 16 1.61 3.02 24.49
N ASN A 17 2.75 3.34 25.08
CA ASN A 17 2.90 4.36 26.11
C ASN A 17 3.17 5.78 25.56
N ALA A 18 3.24 5.93 24.24
CA ALA A 18 3.47 7.22 23.61
C ALA A 18 2.28 8.17 23.78
N ARG A 19 2.47 9.43 23.40
CA ARG A 19 1.39 10.44 23.48
C ARG A 19 0.14 9.97 22.76
N MET A 20 -0.99 9.94 23.48
CA MET A 20 -2.31 9.65 22.92
C MET A 20 -2.73 10.75 21.94
N ILE A 21 -3.21 10.33 20.78
CA ILE A 21 -3.80 11.20 19.76
C ILE A 21 -5.33 11.14 19.87
N SER A 22 -5.87 9.93 19.84
CA SER A 22 -7.31 9.64 20.02
C SER A 22 -7.41 8.19 20.47
N ASP A 23 -8.01 7.96 21.63
CA ASP A 23 -8.11 6.62 22.22
C ASP A 23 -8.66 5.59 21.23
N PRO A 24 -7.98 4.45 21.01
CA PRO A 24 -6.73 3.97 21.63
C PRO A 24 -5.44 4.34 20.85
N LEU A 25 -5.48 5.24 19.87
CA LEU A 25 -4.36 5.56 18.98
C LEU A 25 -3.33 6.48 19.64
N THR A 26 -2.10 6.04 19.67
CA THR A 26 -0.95 6.84 20.09
C THR A 26 -0.22 7.44 18.88
N LEU A 27 0.66 8.40 19.12
CA LEU A 27 1.37 9.11 18.07
C LEU A 27 2.09 8.19 17.05
N PRO A 28 2.82 7.13 17.46
CA PRO A 28 3.47 6.22 16.51
C PRO A 28 2.52 5.33 15.70
N MET A 29 1.25 5.26 16.10
CA MET A 29 0.22 4.52 15.37
C MET A 29 -0.47 5.35 14.28
N CYS A 30 -0.07 6.61 14.11
CA CYS A 30 -0.66 7.54 13.16
C CYS A 30 0.41 8.04 12.19
N SER A 31 0.02 8.23 10.94
CA SER A 31 0.90 8.83 9.93
C SER A 31 1.25 10.27 10.30
N PRO A 32 2.50 10.70 10.12
CA PRO A 32 2.91 12.06 10.40
C PRO A 32 2.49 13.02 9.29
N ILE A 33 2.36 14.29 9.64
CA ILE A 33 2.29 15.37 8.65
C ILE A 33 3.68 15.56 8.03
N GLY A 34 3.74 15.72 6.73
CA GLY A 34 4.99 15.96 6.02
C GLY A 34 4.76 16.55 4.64
N ASP A 35 5.80 17.15 4.11
CA ASP A 35 5.86 17.62 2.73
C ASP A 35 6.61 16.61 1.86
N GLY A 36 6.22 16.51 0.59
CA GLY A 36 6.87 15.61 -0.34
C GLY A 36 6.32 15.74 -1.75
N ALA A 37 7.06 15.15 -2.69
CA ALA A 37 6.67 15.09 -4.08
C ALA A 37 7.03 13.72 -4.66
N ALA A 38 6.20 13.23 -5.55
CA ALA A 38 6.47 12.03 -6.34
C ALA A 38 5.97 12.24 -7.77
N ALA A 39 6.67 11.64 -8.73
CA ALA A 39 6.30 11.72 -10.13
C ALA A 39 6.52 10.36 -10.81
N ALA A 40 5.64 10.02 -11.73
CA ALA A 40 5.75 8.85 -12.58
C ALA A 40 5.68 9.26 -14.05
N VAL A 41 6.50 8.61 -14.89
CA VAL A 41 6.47 8.79 -16.34
C VAL A 41 5.82 7.56 -16.96
N ILE A 42 4.66 7.74 -17.55
CA ILE A 42 3.92 6.69 -18.25
C ILE A 42 4.19 6.81 -19.75
N VAL A 43 4.54 5.69 -20.36
CA VAL A 43 4.84 5.63 -21.77
C VAL A 43 4.08 4.49 -22.47
N SER A 44 3.81 4.65 -23.75
CA SER A 44 3.25 3.56 -24.53
C SER A 44 4.27 2.44 -24.75
N PRO A 45 3.85 1.18 -25.00
CA PRO A 45 4.76 0.08 -25.30
C PRO A 45 5.75 0.38 -26.44
N LYS A 46 5.35 1.19 -27.42
CA LYS A 46 6.24 1.61 -28.53
C LYS A 46 7.43 2.45 -28.04
N MET A 47 7.26 3.19 -26.95
CA MET A 47 8.32 4.03 -26.39
C MET A 47 9.32 3.26 -25.55
N ILE A 48 8.98 2.10 -25.02
CA ILE A 48 9.87 1.26 -24.21
C ILE A 48 11.17 0.99 -24.97
N LYS A 49 11.05 0.48 -26.20
CA LYS A 49 12.19 0.17 -27.07
C LYS A 49 12.98 1.44 -27.46
N LYS A 50 12.27 2.54 -27.78
CA LYS A 50 12.89 3.81 -28.19
C LYS A 50 13.70 4.44 -27.05
N LEU A 51 13.21 4.31 -25.81
CA LEU A 51 13.87 4.85 -24.61
C LEU A 51 14.91 3.88 -24.02
N GLY A 52 15.03 2.67 -24.57
CA GLY A 52 16.00 1.66 -24.11
C GLY A 52 15.70 1.14 -22.70
N ILE A 53 14.42 1.12 -22.29
CA ILE A 53 14.03 0.63 -20.97
C ILE A 53 14.27 -0.88 -20.91
N LYS A 54 15.19 -1.30 -20.05
CA LYS A 54 15.58 -2.71 -19.92
C LYS A 54 14.60 -3.53 -19.13
N VAL A 55 14.05 -2.96 -18.05
CA VAL A 55 13.07 -3.60 -17.17
C VAL A 55 11.83 -2.71 -17.11
N PRO A 56 10.89 -2.86 -18.06
CA PRO A 56 9.64 -2.12 -18.03
C PRO A 56 8.76 -2.63 -16.91
N VAL A 57 8.01 -1.72 -16.29
CA VAL A 57 6.94 -2.04 -15.35
C VAL A 57 5.63 -1.65 -16.03
N PHE A 58 4.69 -2.58 -16.04
CA PHE A 58 3.41 -2.43 -16.71
C PHE A 58 2.30 -2.13 -15.71
N VAL A 59 1.44 -1.18 -16.02
CA VAL A 59 0.16 -0.99 -15.34
C VAL A 59 -0.81 -2.04 -15.87
N ARG A 60 -1.18 -3.01 -15.05
CA ARG A 60 -2.13 -4.09 -15.41
C ARG A 60 -3.56 -3.63 -15.23
N SER A 61 -3.82 -2.92 -14.14
CA SER A 61 -5.08 -2.24 -13.89
C SER A 61 -4.85 -0.97 -13.07
N SER A 62 -5.77 -0.02 -13.15
CA SER A 62 -5.77 1.16 -12.28
C SER A 62 -7.20 1.64 -12.14
N VAL A 63 -7.81 1.30 -11.02
CA VAL A 63 -9.22 1.57 -10.72
C VAL A 63 -9.30 2.68 -9.68
N LEU A 64 -10.10 3.69 -9.99
CA LEU A 64 -10.51 4.74 -9.04
C LEU A 64 -12.02 4.62 -8.83
N ALA A 65 -12.44 4.50 -7.58
CA ALA A 65 -13.84 4.44 -7.22
C ALA A 65 -14.19 5.43 -6.11
N SER A 66 -15.43 5.86 -6.08
CA SER A 66 -15.98 6.74 -5.04
C SER A 66 -16.83 5.95 -4.06
N GLY A 67 -16.81 6.41 -2.81
CA GLY A 67 -17.63 5.87 -1.74
C GLY A 67 -19.13 5.98 -2.01
N SER A 68 -19.89 5.24 -1.24
CA SER A 68 -21.35 5.21 -1.31
C SER A 68 -21.95 5.48 0.07
N SER A 69 -23.05 6.19 0.10
CA SER A 69 -23.90 6.33 1.29
C SER A 69 -24.85 5.13 1.49
N MET A 70 -24.85 4.18 0.56
CA MET A 70 -25.67 2.97 0.68
C MET A 70 -25.15 2.10 1.82
N LYS A 71 -26.08 1.60 2.63
CA LYS A 71 -25.79 0.58 3.64
C LYS A 71 -25.74 -0.80 2.96
N ASP A 72 -25.09 -1.74 3.59
CA ASP A 72 -25.02 -3.14 3.16
C ASP A 72 -24.16 -3.42 1.90
N LEU A 73 -23.32 -2.48 1.50
CA LEU A 73 -22.24 -2.75 0.54
C LEU A 73 -20.95 -3.15 1.28
N PRO A 74 -20.10 -4.01 0.70
CA PRO A 74 -18.72 -4.14 1.13
C PRO A 74 -18.04 -2.77 1.15
N ASP A 75 -17.00 -2.58 1.96
CA ASP A 75 -16.24 -1.34 1.99
C ASP A 75 -15.68 -0.97 0.60
N LEU A 76 -15.35 0.30 0.41
CA LEU A 76 -14.89 0.78 -0.88
C LEU A 76 -13.58 0.14 -1.34
N THR A 77 -12.67 -0.17 -0.40
CA THR A 77 -11.40 -0.81 -0.71
C THR A 77 -11.64 -2.19 -1.32
N SER A 78 -12.50 -3.01 -0.70
CA SER A 78 -12.85 -4.34 -1.22
C SER A 78 -13.43 -4.27 -2.63
N ARG A 79 -14.45 -3.42 -2.83
CA ARG A 79 -15.08 -3.26 -4.16
C ARG A 79 -14.12 -2.79 -5.24
N THR A 80 -13.17 -1.93 -4.87
CA THR A 80 -12.18 -1.39 -5.81
C THR A 80 -11.10 -2.42 -6.12
N ALA A 81 -10.68 -3.19 -5.10
CA ALA A 81 -9.70 -4.26 -5.25
C ALA A 81 -10.24 -5.38 -6.14
N ASP A 82 -11.47 -5.86 -5.90
CA ASP A 82 -12.12 -6.88 -6.72
C ASP A 82 -12.11 -6.48 -8.20
N LYS A 83 -12.49 -5.24 -8.48
CA LYS A 83 -12.48 -4.72 -9.85
C LYS A 83 -11.07 -4.62 -10.42
N ALA A 84 -10.08 -4.22 -9.62
CA ALA A 84 -8.70 -4.13 -10.06
C ALA A 84 -8.11 -5.51 -10.37
N TYR A 85 -8.43 -6.53 -9.57
CA TYR A 85 -8.05 -7.92 -9.81
C TYR A 85 -8.70 -8.46 -11.10
N GLU A 86 -10.01 -8.24 -11.28
CA GLU A 86 -10.71 -8.62 -12.49
C GLU A 86 -10.09 -8.00 -13.76
N GLU A 87 -9.85 -6.68 -13.74
CA GLU A 87 -9.25 -5.97 -14.88
C GLU A 87 -7.80 -6.42 -15.15
N ALA A 88 -7.03 -6.76 -14.11
CA ALA A 88 -5.66 -7.25 -14.25
C ALA A 88 -5.59 -8.73 -14.66
N GLY A 89 -6.66 -9.48 -14.46
CA GLY A 89 -6.73 -10.93 -14.69
C GLY A 89 -5.90 -11.73 -13.70
N ILE A 90 -5.87 -11.31 -12.43
CA ILE A 90 -5.14 -11.97 -11.32
C ILE A 90 -6.03 -12.09 -10.09
N GLY A 91 -5.59 -12.89 -9.11
CA GLY A 91 -6.14 -12.91 -7.76
C GLY A 91 -5.18 -12.33 -6.72
N PRO A 92 -5.64 -12.13 -5.47
CA PRO A 92 -4.78 -11.69 -4.37
C PRO A 92 -3.62 -12.66 -4.08
N GLU A 93 -3.76 -13.93 -4.42
CA GLU A 93 -2.74 -14.98 -4.31
C GLU A 93 -1.58 -14.81 -5.30
N ASP A 94 -1.74 -14.03 -6.35
CA ASP A 94 -0.72 -13.75 -7.36
C ASP A 94 0.18 -12.57 -6.97
N LEU A 95 -0.15 -11.86 -5.89
CA LEU A 95 0.61 -10.70 -5.43
C LEU A 95 1.88 -11.12 -4.70
N ASP A 96 3.00 -10.46 -5.02
CA ASP A 96 4.28 -10.62 -4.32
C ASP A 96 4.50 -9.57 -3.25
N LEU A 97 3.88 -8.38 -3.37
CA LEU A 97 3.95 -7.32 -2.37
C LEU A 97 2.83 -6.28 -2.55
N VAL A 98 2.57 -5.54 -1.49
CA VAL A 98 1.55 -4.47 -1.44
C VAL A 98 2.12 -3.22 -0.77
N GLU A 99 1.81 -2.04 -1.32
CA GLU A 99 1.88 -0.76 -0.62
C GLU A 99 0.45 -0.26 -0.42
N LEU A 100 0.01 -0.11 0.82
CA LEU A 100 -1.36 0.29 1.14
C LEU A 100 -1.43 1.60 1.92
N HIS A 101 -2.63 2.12 2.14
CA HIS A 101 -2.89 3.37 2.83
C HIS A 101 -3.00 3.16 4.35
N ASP A 102 -1.88 2.90 5.00
CA ASP A 102 -1.74 2.75 6.45
C ASP A 102 -1.74 4.12 7.16
N ALA A 103 -2.81 4.90 7.01
CA ALA A 103 -2.92 6.18 7.72
C ALA A 103 -2.86 6.02 9.25
N THR A 104 -3.31 4.87 9.75
CA THR A 104 -3.19 4.43 11.14
C THR A 104 -2.88 2.93 11.19
N ALA A 105 -2.27 2.46 12.27
CA ALA A 105 -1.94 1.04 12.44
C ALA A 105 -3.16 0.10 12.29
N PRO A 106 -4.35 0.38 12.85
CA PRO A 106 -5.53 -0.44 12.58
C PRO A 106 -5.98 -0.45 11.12
N ALA A 107 -5.80 0.66 10.39
CA ALA A 107 -6.17 0.74 8.98
C ALA A 107 -5.36 -0.24 8.13
N GLU A 108 -4.10 -0.46 8.46
CA GLU A 108 -3.28 -1.47 7.79
C GLU A 108 -3.89 -2.86 7.90
N MET A 109 -4.24 -3.30 9.13
CA MET A 109 -4.87 -4.61 9.36
C MET A 109 -6.22 -4.75 8.66
N MET A 110 -7.04 -3.70 8.67
CA MET A 110 -8.33 -3.69 7.97
C MET A 110 -8.13 -3.83 6.46
N ASN A 111 -7.12 -3.17 5.90
CA ASN A 111 -6.81 -3.26 4.48
C ASN A 111 -6.28 -4.64 4.06
N TYR A 112 -5.67 -5.43 4.95
CA TYR A 112 -5.33 -6.82 4.62
C TYR A 112 -6.58 -7.63 4.27
N GLU A 113 -7.65 -7.44 5.04
CA GLU A 113 -8.93 -8.11 4.82
C GLU A 113 -9.64 -7.54 3.58
N SER A 114 -9.70 -6.23 3.46
CA SER A 114 -10.34 -5.55 2.32
C SER A 114 -9.66 -5.85 0.98
N LEU A 115 -8.36 -6.08 0.97
CA LEU A 115 -7.60 -6.50 -0.22
C LEU A 115 -7.60 -8.03 -0.40
N SER A 116 -8.34 -8.78 0.43
CA SER A 116 -8.43 -10.24 0.39
C SER A 116 -7.07 -10.95 0.57
N LEU A 117 -6.11 -10.33 1.27
CA LEU A 117 -4.83 -10.98 1.62
C LEU A 117 -5.01 -12.05 2.69
N CYS A 118 -6.09 -11.97 3.44
CA CYS A 118 -6.55 -12.96 4.42
C CYS A 118 -8.09 -12.96 4.52
N ARG A 119 -8.63 -13.88 5.29
CA ARG A 119 -10.08 -13.92 5.57
C ARG A 119 -10.44 -12.84 6.60
N PRO A 120 -11.72 -12.41 6.63
CA PRO A 120 -12.21 -11.51 7.67
C PRO A 120 -11.88 -12.01 9.08
N GLY A 121 -11.30 -11.13 9.91
CA GLY A 121 -10.86 -11.41 11.27
C GLY A 121 -9.46 -12.02 11.39
N GLU A 122 -8.77 -12.29 10.30
CA GLU A 122 -7.42 -12.87 10.30
C GLU A 122 -6.29 -11.83 10.13
N GLY A 123 -6.62 -10.54 9.94
CA GLY A 123 -5.62 -9.49 9.75
C GLY A 123 -4.53 -9.46 10.84
N PRO A 124 -4.85 -9.51 12.14
CA PRO A 124 -3.85 -9.56 13.21
C PRO A 124 -2.90 -10.76 13.12
N LYS A 125 -3.41 -11.91 12.68
CA LYS A 125 -2.63 -13.13 12.56
C LYS A 125 -1.51 -13.03 11.53
N LEU A 126 -1.74 -12.33 10.40
CA LEU A 126 -0.69 -12.11 9.41
C LEU A 126 0.52 -11.36 10.02
N ILE A 127 0.26 -10.45 10.96
CA ILE A 127 1.31 -9.72 11.67
C ILE A 127 2.01 -10.64 12.68
N GLU A 128 1.26 -11.39 13.48
CA GLU A 128 1.80 -12.32 14.48
C GLU A 128 2.67 -13.41 13.84
N ASP A 129 2.28 -13.92 12.68
CA ASP A 129 3.00 -14.92 11.91
C ASP A 129 4.13 -14.30 11.03
N ASN A 130 4.34 -12.97 11.08
CA ASN A 130 5.29 -12.21 10.26
C ASN A 130 5.10 -12.37 8.74
N GLU A 131 3.91 -12.71 8.28
CA GLU A 131 3.61 -12.92 6.87
C GLU A 131 3.67 -11.64 6.03
N THR A 132 3.42 -10.47 6.65
CA THR A 132 3.47 -9.15 6.00
C THR A 132 4.81 -8.44 6.14
N SER A 133 5.75 -9.01 6.87
CA SER A 133 7.11 -8.50 7.00
C SER A 133 7.93 -8.76 5.73
N LEU A 134 9.03 -8.03 5.57
CA LEU A 134 10.00 -8.32 4.50
C LEU A 134 10.53 -9.75 4.64
N GLY A 135 10.37 -10.56 3.59
CA GLY A 135 10.66 -12.00 3.59
C GLY A 135 9.50 -12.89 4.03
N GLY A 136 8.37 -12.32 4.43
CA GLY A 136 7.12 -13.05 4.66
C GLY A 136 6.42 -13.45 3.36
N ARG A 137 5.26 -14.08 3.48
CA ARG A 137 4.48 -14.56 2.33
C ARG A 137 3.97 -13.43 1.43
N ILE A 138 3.52 -12.34 2.03
CA ILE A 138 2.99 -11.16 1.33
C ILE A 138 3.49 -9.87 2.01
N PRO A 139 4.70 -9.42 1.70
CA PRO A 139 5.25 -8.21 2.28
C PRO A 139 4.36 -6.99 2.00
N VAL A 140 4.04 -6.23 3.05
CA VAL A 140 3.19 -5.05 2.98
C VAL A 140 3.97 -3.83 3.45
N SER A 141 3.79 -2.72 2.74
CA SER A 141 4.33 -1.39 3.09
C SER A 141 5.83 -1.43 3.43
N VAL A 142 6.62 -2.17 2.63
CA VAL A 142 8.08 -2.34 2.82
C VAL A 142 8.85 -1.03 2.71
N SER A 143 8.26 0.00 2.12
CA SER A 143 8.81 1.37 2.11
C SER A 143 8.87 1.99 3.51
N GLY A 144 8.12 1.47 4.46
CA GLY A 144 7.83 2.01 5.78
C GLY A 144 6.41 2.57 5.89
N GLY A 145 5.63 2.44 4.82
CA GLY A 145 4.25 2.90 4.74
C GLY A 145 4.07 4.38 5.04
N LEU A 146 2.85 4.81 5.24
CA LEU A 146 2.53 6.18 5.61
C LEU A 146 2.99 6.50 7.02
N ILE A 147 2.92 5.51 7.92
CA ILE A 147 3.24 5.69 9.35
C ILE A 147 4.71 6.00 9.56
N ARG A 148 5.62 5.36 8.84
CA ARG A 148 7.07 5.53 9.08
C ARG A 148 7.78 6.29 7.96
N LYS A 149 7.50 5.98 6.70
CA LYS A 149 8.06 6.71 5.56
C LYS A 149 7.60 8.16 5.55
N GLY A 150 6.32 8.39 5.89
CA GLY A 150 5.67 9.68 5.88
C GLY A 150 4.49 9.73 4.91
N HIS A 151 3.62 10.72 5.12
CA HIS A 151 2.37 10.86 4.37
C HIS A 151 2.19 12.27 3.80
N PRO A 152 2.97 12.67 2.79
CA PRO A 152 2.67 13.87 2.01
C PRO A 152 1.44 13.58 1.15
N ILE A 153 0.25 13.99 1.61
CA ILE A 153 -1.07 13.56 1.13
C ILE A 153 -1.18 13.53 -0.40
N GLY A 154 -0.79 14.60 -1.08
CA GLY A 154 -0.87 14.69 -2.54
C GLY A 154 0.18 13.85 -3.30
N ALA A 155 1.22 13.37 -2.63
CA ALA A 155 2.31 12.60 -3.25
C ALA A 155 2.26 11.11 -2.93
N THR A 156 1.55 10.70 -1.87
CA THR A 156 1.60 9.33 -1.32
C THR A 156 1.29 8.27 -2.37
N GLY A 157 0.21 8.40 -3.13
CA GLY A 157 -0.15 7.39 -4.14
C GLY A 157 0.95 7.18 -5.18
N LEU A 158 1.56 8.25 -5.69
CA LEU A 158 2.69 8.13 -6.62
C LEU A 158 3.98 7.66 -5.93
N ALA A 159 4.16 7.93 -4.64
CA ALA A 159 5.29 7.39 -3.87
C ALA A 159 5.16 5.87 -3.68
N GLN A 160 3.95 5.32 -3.51
CA GLN A 160 3.70 3.89 -3.54
C GLN A 160 4.07 3.29 -4.91
N ILE A 161 3.61 3.90 -6.00
CA ILE A 161 3.97 3.49 -7.38
C ILE A 161 5.49 3.53 -7.60
N TYR A 162 6.18 4.54 -7.04
CA TYR A 162 7.64 4.62 -7.09
C TYR A 162 8.30 3.43 -6.38
N GLU A 163 7.89 3.13 -5.13
CA GLU A 163 8.45 1.99 -4.39
C GLU A 163 8.19 0.67 -5.12
N LEU A 164 6.95 0.42 -5.55
CA LEU A 164 6.63 -0.81 -6.28
C LEU A 164 7.41 -0.93 -7.61
N THR A 165 7.63 0.19 -8.30
CA THR A 165 8.47 0.20 -9.51
C THR A 165 9.92 -0.19 -9.20
N LYS A 166 10.48 0.29 -8.09
CA LYS A 166 11.82 -0.10 -7.63
C LYS A 166 11.89 -1.58 -7.28
N GLN A 167 10.87 -2.09 -6.59
CA GLN A 167 10.75 -3.50 -6.23
C GLN A 167 10.71 -4.40 -7.47
N LEU A 168 9.82 -4.10 -8.42
CA LEU A 168 9.66 -4.87 -9.66
C LEU A 168 10.88 -4.80 -10.59
N ARG A 169 11.75 -3.79 -10.43
CA ARG A 169 13.02 -3.64 -11.14
C ARG A 169 14.21 -4.24 -10.41
N ASN A 170 14.02 -4.79 -9.22
CA ASN A 170 15.09 -5.24 -8.34
C ASN A 170 16.08 -4.12 -7.99
N GLU A 171 15.55 -2.93 -7.70
CA GLU A 171 16.30 -1.71 -7.39
C GLU A 171 16.01 -1.17 -5.98
N ALA A 172 15.33 -1.94 -5.12
CA ALA A 172 14.90 -1.47 -3.80
C ALA A 172 15.96 -1.61 -2.70
N GLY A 173 17.13 -2.19 -3.01
CA GLY A 173 18.25 -2.34 -2.07
C GLY A 173 17.88 -3.21 -0.88
N SER A 174 18.10 -2.73 0.34
CA SER A 174 17.82 -3.50 1.57
C SER A 174 16.33 -3.80 1.82
N ARG A 175 15.43 -3.15 1.09
CA ARG A 175 13.98 -3.39 1.18
C ARG A 175 13.46 -4.35 0.11
N GLN A 176 14.37 -4.92 -0.69
CA GLN A 176 13.99 -5.73 -1.86
C GLN A 176 13.20 -6.97 -1.45
N VAL A 177 12.00 -7.10 -2.01
CA VAL A 177 11.23 -8.35 -2.01
C VAL A 177 11.79 -9.24 -3.12
N GLU A 178 12.28 -10.42 -2.75
CA GLU A 178 12.92 -11.33 -3.71
C GLU A 178 11.93 -11.82 -4.77
N ASN A 179 12.37 -11.80 -6.03
CA ASN A 179 11.62 -12.31 -7.18
C ASN A 179 10.27 -11.64 -7.43
N ALA A 180 10.02 -10.44 -6.92
CA ALA A 180 8.76 -9.73 -7.11
C ALA A 180 8.45 -9.52 -8.60
N LYS A 181 7.23 -9.91 -9.01
CA LYS A 181 6.70 -9.85 -10.37
C LYS A 181 5.39 -9.07 -10.46
N VAL A 182 4.56 -9.16 -9.42
CA VAL A 182 3.24 -8.55 -9.35
C VAL A 182 3.10 -7.80 -8.04
N ALA A 183 2.68 -6.56 -8.13
CA ALA A 183 2.58 -5.67 -6.98
C ALA A 183 1.29 -4.85 -7.03
N LEU A 184 0.75 -4.51 -5.87
CA LEU A 184 -0.46 -3.71 -5.75
C LEU A 184 -0.19 -2.46 -4.90
N ALA A 185 -0.67 -1.31 -5.39
CA ALA A 185 -0.80 -0.08 -4.60
C ALA A 185 -2.28 0.17 -4.29
N GLU A 186 -2.60 0.37 -3.01
CA GLU A 186 -3.90 0.87 -2.57
C GLU A 186 -3.70 2.24 -1.93
N ASN A 187 -4.53 3.21 -2.31
CA ASN A 187 -4.48 4.55 -1.75
C ASN A 187 -5.89 5.11 -1.55
N GLY A 188 -6.20 5.43 -0.30
CA GLY A 188 -7.47 5.98 0.12
C GLY A 188 -7.43 7.50 0.31
N GLY A 189 -8.59 8.12 0.24
CA GLY A 189 -8.72 9.56 0.51
C GLY A 189 -10.11 9.99 0.90
N GLY A 190 -10.16 10.80 1.97
CA GLY A 190 -11.40 11.37 2.49
C GLY A 190 -12.34 10.36 3.13
N TRP A 191 -13.47 10.87 3.60
CA TRP A 191 -14.50 10.08 4.27
C TRP A 191 -15.89 10.52 3.81
N LEU A 192 -16.75 9.58 3.49
CA LEU A 192 -18.12 9.83 3.05
C LEU A 192 -19.10 8.96 3.86
N GLY A 193 -19.62 9.51 4.95
CA GLY A 193 -20.52 8.79 5.83
C GLY A 193 -19.86 7.58 6.49
N ASN A 194 -20.14 6.39 6.00
CA ASN A 194 -19.62 5.13 6.51
C ASN A 194 -18.56 4.48 5.59
N ASP A 195 -18.14 5.19 4.55
CA ASP A 195 -17.23 4.65 3.53
C ASP A 195 -16.08 5.64 3.25
N ALA A 196 -14.99 5.19 2.69
CA ALA A 196 -13.98 6.10 2.18
C ALA A 196 -14.58 6.95 1.04
N ALA A 197 -14.16 8.21 0.88
CA ALA A 197 -14.68 9.05 -0.19
C ALA A 197 -14.15 8.64 -1.56
N ALA A 198 -12.91 8.20 -1.63
CA ALA A 198 -12.28 7.69 -2.84
C ALA A 198 -11.20 6.66 -2.50
N ILE A 199 -11.12 5.59 -3.29
CA ILE A 199 -10.04 4.59 -3.26
C ILE A 199 -9.49 4.40 -4.66
N ALA A 200 -8.18 4.36 -4.77
CA ALA A 200 -7.47 3.97 -5.98
C ALA A 200 -6.72 2.67 -5.72
N VAL A 201 -6.91 1.67 -6.58
CA VAL A 201 -6.14 0.42 -6.56
C VAL A 201 -5.46 0.26 -7.91
N THR A 202 -4.13 0.10 -7.88
CA THR A 202 -3.31 -0.06 -9.09
C THR A 202 -2.49 -1.33 -8.98
N VAL A 203 -2.59 -2.20 -9.98
CA VAL A 203 -1.79 -3.42 -10.12
C VAL A 203 -0.68 -3.18 -11.13
N LEU A 204 0.54 -3.49 -10.73
CA LEU A 204 1.75 -3.39 -11.55
C LEU A 204 2.38 -4.76 -11.75
N SER A 205 3.04 -4.97 -12.89
CA SER A 205 3.89 -6.15 -13.11
C SER A 205 5.17 -5.82 -13.88
N SER A 206 6.19 -6.63 -13.70
CA SER A 206 7.42 -6.62 -14.51
C SER A 206 7.33 -7.57 -15.70
#